data_f35474b2536a1a41d433aa3d1c41901e
#
_entry.id   f35474b2536a1a41d433aa3d1c41901e
#
_cell.length_a   1.000
_cell.length_b   1.000
_cell.length_c   1.000
_cell.angle_alpha   90.00
_cell.angle_beta   90.00
_cell.angle_gamma   90.00
#
_symmetry.space_group_name_H-M   'P 1'
#
loop_
_entity.id
_entity.type
_entity.pdbx_description
1 polymer ?
#
loop_
_entity_poly.entity_id
_entity_poly.type
_entity_poly.pdbx_seq_one_letter_code
_entity_poly.pdbx_strand_id
1 'polypeptide(L)'
;TDYTESQGLLMEPESVPSGIYKTVDEIEDLELVISSIKDSGHFAFDIETDSKNQQSANLVGIALSSKVGEGFYIPLGHKQGKQIPMNSALEKMKTLFEDPHISKSAHNANFDLTVLSHYGIVVNNFTFDTIIAAHLLGERSLGLKNLAFKLLNTEMTPIEQLIGTGRNQTTMDNIDITTVTNYAGADVDMTLRLNEQFFVGLQSQKEVWNVFNNMEIPLIPVLLRMQDNGILINGDFLGNMSVDLEGRLNVIQEELFAVIGHEFMLSSTKQLSDVLYTELRLPRLKRTKTGYSTDAAVLDNLKQMIRHGQAIDSDPRSASIIDGILEYRELAKLKST
;
A
#
# COMPACT_ATOMS: atom_id res chain seq x y z
N THR A 1 21.37 21.39 47.95
CA THR A 1 20.09 20.70 47.69
C THR A 1 20.34 19.69 46.60
N ASP A 2 20.57 18.45 47.08
CA ASP A 2 20.86 17.28 46.25
C ASP A 2 19.62 16.88 45.46
N TYR A 3 19.73 16.89 44.15
CA TYR A 3 18.79 16.19 43.27
C TYR A 3 19.37 14.77 43.09
N THR A 4 18.83 13.82 43.81
CA THR A 4 19.01 12.38 43.54
C THR A 4 18.22 12.07 42.25
N GLU A 5 18.94 11.87 41.13
CA GLU A 5 18.43 11.22 39.95
C GLU A 5 17.98 9.80 40.30
N SER A 6 16.70 9.57 40.39
CA SER A 6 16.13 8.23 40.35
C SER A 6 16.35 7.67 38.95
N GLN A 7 17.38 6.85 38.77
CA GLN A 7 17.50 5.95 37.63
C GLN A 7 16.31 4.99 37.67
N GLY A 8 15.25 5.34 36.92
CA GLY A 8 14.22 4.38 36.54
C GLY A 8 14.91 3.29 35.73
N LEU A 9 15.00 2.08 36.29
CA LEU A 9 15.30 0.90 35.49
C LEU A 9 14.30 0.86 34.38
N LEU A 10 14.76 1.17 33.15
CA LEU A 10 14.06 0.80 31.92
C LEU A 10 14.08 -0.72 31.89
N MET A 11 13.03 -1.36 32.37
CA MET A 11 12.80 -2.77 32.05
C MET A 11 12.78 -2.85 30.53
N GLU A 12 13.74 -3.56 29.93
CA GLU A 12 13.67 -3.93 28.54
C GLU A 12 12.35 -4.67 28.36
N PRO A 13 11.47 -4.25 27.42
CA PRO A 13 10.25 -4.98 27.20
C PRO A 13 10.61 -6.41 26.81
N GLU A 14 10.05 -7.39 27.53
CA GLU A 14 10.27 -8.80 27.21
C GLU A 14 9.86 -9.02 25.74
N SER A 15 10.75 -9.60 24.94
CA SER A 15 10.43 -9.96 23.57
C SER A 15 9.34 -11.03 23.59
N VAL A 16 8.29 -10.82 22.81
CA VAL A 16 7.22 -11.81 22.65
C VAL A 16 7.84 -13.08 22.04
N PRO A 17 7.62 -14.28 22.62
CA PRO A 17 8.15 -15.52 22.07
C PRO A 17 7.71 -15.69 20.61
N SER A 18 8.62 -16.14 19.75
CA SER A 18 8.30 -16.52 18.37
C SER A 18 7.22 -17.62 18.37
N GLY A 19 6.23 -17.49 17.49
CA GLY A 19 5.15 -18.48 17.34
C GLY A 19 5.63 -19.78 16.72
N ILE A 20 4.78 -20.81 16.80
CA ILE A 20 4.94 -22.08 16.07
C ILE A 20 4.07 -21.99 14.82
N TYR A 21 4.72 -21.96 13.67
CA TYR A 21 4.00 -21.86 12.38
C TYR A 21 4.15 -23.15 11.59
N LYS A 22 3.02 -23.65 11.07
CA LYS A 22 2.95 -24.96 10.42
C LYS A 22 2.36 -24.87 9.03
N THR A 23 2.97 -25.56 8.08
CA THR A 23 2.39 -25.83 6.78
C THR A 23 1.29 -26.88 6.90
N VAL A 24 0.17 -26.65 6.22
CA VAL A 24 -0.98 -27.58 6.12
C VAL A 24 -1.11 -27.95 4.65
N ASP A 25 -0.51 -29.07 4.26
CA ASP A 25 -0.44 -29.56 2.88
C ASP A 25 -1.20 -30.87 2.65
N GLU A 26 -1.93 -31.35 3.69
CA GLU A 26 -2.86 -32.48 3.65
C GLU A 26 -4.26 -32.04 4.07
N ILE A 27 -5.27 -32.69 3.47
CA ILE A 27 -6.67 -32.34 3.71
C ILE A 27 -7.12 -32.68 5.14
N GLU A 28 -6.58 -33.77 5.69
CA GLU A 28 -6.84 -34.26 7.05
C GLU A 28 -6.34 -33.22 8.08
N ASP A 29 -5.16 -32.66 7.87
CA ASP A 29 -4.60 -31.62 8.74
C ASP A 29 -5.42 -30.32 8.65
N LEU A 30 -5.90 -29.97 7.45
CA LEU A 30 -6.81 -28.84 7.28
C LEU A 30 -8.11 -29.02 8.06
N GLU A 31 -8.68 -30.21 8.05
CA GLU A 31 -9.90 -30.53 8.82
C GLU A 31 -9.67 -30.39 10.34
N LEU A 32 -8.50 -30.79 10.83
CA LEU A 32 -8.12 -30.59 12.24
C LEU A 32 -8.00 -29.09 12.60
N VAL A 33 -7.38 -28.29 11.73
CA VAL A 33 -7.29 -26.83 11.91
C VAL A 33 -8.69 -26.21 11.91
N ILE A 34 -9.54 -26.56 10.97
CA ILE A 34 -10.93 -26.08 10.89
C ILE A 34 -11.71 -26.44 12.16
N SER A 35 -11.55 -27.68 12.67
CA SER A 35 -12.21 -28.11 13.91
C SER A 35 -11.73 -27.28 15.10
N SER A 36 -10.44 -27.07 15.23
CA SER A 36 -9.87 -26.24 16.31
C SER A 36 -10.37 -24.80 16.27
N ILE A 37 -10.49 -24.22 15.07
CA ILE A 37 -11.03 -22.87 14.89
C ILE A 37 -12.52 -22.81 15.27
N LYS A 38 -13.31 -23.84 14.90
CA LYS A 38 -14.73 -23.92 15.29
C LYS A 38 -14.90 -23.97 16.81
N ASP A 39 -14.04 -24.70 17.49
CA ASP A 39 -14.04 -24.79 18.95
C ASP A 39 -13.65 -23.46 19.61
N SER A 40 -12.76 -22.67 19.01
CA SER A 40 -12.37 -21.34 19.51
C SER A 40 -13.40 -20.26 19.22
N GLY A 41 -14.22 -20.40 18.19
CA GLY A 41 -15.24 -19.44 17.77
C GLY A 41 -14.67 -18.15 17.12
N HIS A 42 -13.37 -18.08 16.90
CA HIS A 42 -12.73 -16.94 16.25
C HIS A 42 -11.42 -17.31 15.54
N PHE A 43 -11.02 -16.52 14.54
CA PHE A 43 -9.69 -16.62 13.94
C PHE A 43 -9.27 -15.32 13.24
N ALA A 44 -7.93 -15.12 13.17
CA ALA A 44 -7.31 -14.18 12.27
C ALA A 44 -6.93 -14.89 10.97
N PHE A 45 -7.02 -14.18 9.85
CA PHE A 45 -6.59 -14.70 8.54
C PHE A 45 -5.80 -13.65 7.76
N ASP A 46 -5.00 -14.15 6.84
CA ASP A 46 -4.25 -13.38 5.84
C ASP A 46 -4.12 -14.21 4.58
N ILE A 47 -4.02 -13.60 3.41
CA ILE A 47 -3.85 -14.32 2.16
C ILE A 47 -2.57 -13.90 1.43
N GLU A 48 -1.93 -14.86 0.79
CA GLU A 48 -0.81 -14.62 -0.08
C GLU A 48 -1.23 -14.75 -1.56
N THR A 49 -0.75 -13.82 -2.38
CA THR A 49 -1.10 -13.74 -3.80
C THR A 49 0.13 -13.52 -4.68
N ASP A 50 -0.01 -13.81 -5.99
CA ASP A 50 1.04 -13.58 -6.98
C ASP A 50 1.15 -12.11 -7.45
N SER A 51 0.20 -11.27 -7.07
CA SER A 51 0.09 -9.88 -7.52
C SER A 51 -0.47 -8.96 -6.45
N LYS A 52 -0.06 -7.69 -6.48
CA LYS A 52 -0.66 -6.62 -5.65
C LYS A 52 -1.96 -6.04 -6.24
N ASN A 53 -2.32 -6.43 -7.44
CA ASN A 53 -3.57 -6.00 -8.06
C ASN A 53 -4.69 -6.97 -7.65
N GLN A 54 -5.50 -6.58 -6.68
CA GLN A 54 -6.57 -7.40 -6.13
C GLN A 54 -7.60 -7.90 -7.16
N GLN A 55 -7.78 -7.19 -8.28
CA GLN A 55 -8.72 -7.58 -9.34
C GLN A 55 -8.21 -8.71 -10.23
N SER A 56 -6.91 -8.95 -10.27
CA SER A 56 -6.26 -9.95 -11.12
C SER A 56 -5.31 -10.87 -10.37
N ALA A 57 -5.22 -10.74 -9.05
CA ALA A 57 -4.34 -11.55 -8.22
C ALA A 57 -4.85 -12.99 -8.13
N ASN A 58 -3.94 -13.95 -8.33
CA ASN A 58 -4.20 -15.35 -8.05
C ASN A 58 -3.81 -15.68 -6.61
N LEU A 59 -4.63 -16.50 -5.97
CA LEU A 59 -4.39 -16.97 -4.62
C LEU A 59 -3.21 -17.94 -4.59
N VAL A 60 -2.23 -17.68 -3.74
CA VAL A 60 -1.05 -18.52 -3.52
C VAL A 60 -1.19 -19.35 -2.25
N GLY A 61 -1.79 -18.79 -1.22
CA GLY A 61 -2.08 -19.51 0.02
C GLY A 61 -2.90 -18.70 1.00
N ILE A 62 -3.36 -19.34 2.06
CA ILE A 62 -4.15 -18.73 3.13
C ILE A 62 -3.50 -19.06 4.47
N ALA A 63 -3.29 -18.07 5.29
CA ALA A 63 -2.84 -18.23 6.66
C ALA A 63 -4.00 -18.05 7.65
N LEU A 64 -4.02 -18.86 8.69
CA LEU A 64 -5.04 -18.87 9.74
C LEU A 64 -4.39 -18.95 11.11
N SER A 65 -4.96 -18.23 12.10
CA SER A 65 -4.61 -18.39 13.52
C SER A 65 -5.84 -18.16 14.39
N SER A 66 -6.09 -19.07 15.33
CA SER A 66 -7.11 -18.92 16.37
C SER A 66 -6.54 -18.87 17.78
N LYS A 67 -5.21 -18.93 17.90
CA LYS A 67 -4.51 -18.88 19.17
C LYS A 67 -3.18 -18.15 19.04
N VAL A 68 -2.94 -17.22 19.93
CA VAL A 68 -1.68 -16.49 20.03
C VAL A 68 -0.48 -17.45 20.13
N GLY A 69 0.54 -17.19 19.31
CA GLY A 69 1.74 -18.02 19.22
C GLY A 69 1.60 -19.23 18.28
N GLU A 70 0.50 -19.36 17.56
CA GLU A 70 0.29 -20.39 16.55
C GLU A 70 -0.14 -19.78 15.22
N GLY A 71 0.26 -20.39 14.12
CA GLY A 71 -0.16 -20.00 12.78
C GLY A 71 -0.11 -21.22 11.83
N PHE A 72 -1.08 -21.30 10.94
CA PHE A 72 -1.22 -22.35 9.95
C PHE A 72 -1.24 -21.76 8.56
N TYR A 73 -0.37 -22.19 7.69
CA TYR A 73 -0.34 -21.75 6.30
C TYR A 73 -0.78 -22.90 5.39
N ILE A 74 -1.78 -22.64 4.57
CA ILE A 74 -2.36 -23.59 3.60
C ILE A 74 -1.87 -23.15 2.21
N PRO A 75 -0.83 -23.79 1.64
CA PRO A 75 -0.35 -23.51 0.30
C PRO A 75 -1.34 -24.02 -0.74
N LEU A 76 -1.65 -23.20 -1.77
CA LEU A 76 -2.68 -23.51 -2.78
C LEU A 76 -2.22 -23.24 -4.21
N GLY A 77 -1.34 -22.26 -4.43
CA GLY A 77 -0.94 -21.78 -5.75
C GLY A 77 0.56 -21.63 -5.94
N HIS A 78 1.40 -22.28 -5.14
CA HIS A 78 2.85 -22.29 -5.33
C HIS A 78 3.23 -23.10 -6.57
N LYS A 79 4.32 -22.69 -7.24
CA LYS A 79 4.86 -23.41 -8.40
C LYS A 79 5.58 -24.71 -8.03
N GLN A 80 6.01 -24.84 -6.79
CA GLN A 80 6.73 -26.01 -6.29
C GLN A 80 6.26 -26.36 -4.88
N GLY A 81 6.50 -27.61 -4.48
CA GLY A 81 6.15 -28.11 -3.16
C GLY A 81 4.80 -28.82 -3.13
N LYS A 82 4.57 -29.51 -2.03
CA LYS A 82 3.33 -30.24 -1.78
C LYS A 82 2.24 -29.29 -1.34
N GLN A 83 1.05 -29.42 -1.88
CA GLN A 83 -0.08 -28.55 -1.65
C GLN A 83 -1.39 -29.34 -1.70
N ILE A 84 -2.40 -28.90 -0.97
CA ILE A 84 -3.75 -29.40 -1.13
C ILE A 84 -4.30 -28.90 -2.48
N PRO A 85 -5.03 -29.75 -3.26
CA PRO A 85 -5.72 -29.26 -4.45
C PRO A 85 -6.64 -28.08 -4.10
N MET A 86 -6.45 -26.95 -4.78
CA MET A 86 -7.09 -25.66 -4.45
C MET A 86 -8.61 -25.80 -4.24
N ASN A 87 -9.32 -26.45 -5.17
CA ASN A 87 -10.78 -26.60 -5.06
C ASN A 87 -11.19 -27.35 -3.80
N SER A 88 -10.46 -28.40 -3.42
CA SER A 88 -10.76 -29.20 -2.22
C SER A 88 -10.52 -28.39 -0.94
N ALA A 89 -9.45 -27.61 -0.88
CA ALA A 89 -9.17 -26.75 0.25
C ALA A 89 -10.21 -25.63 0.37
N LEU A 90 -10.51 -24.94 -0.75
CA LEU A 90 -11.48 -23.83 -0.76
C LEU A 90 -12.89 -24.28 -0.38
N GLU A 91 -13.33 -25.47 -0.80
CA GLU A 91 -14.62 -26.04 -0.40
C GLU A 91 -14.72 -26.22 1.13
N LYS A 92 -13.66 -26.73 1.77
CA LYS A 92 -13.61 -26.85 3.24
C LYS A 92 -13.54 -25.50 3.92
N MET A 93 -12.66 -24.60 3.44
CA MET A 93 -12.47 -23.29 4.03
C MET A 93 -13.70 -22.39 3.86
N LYS A 94 -14.46 -22.55 2.78
CA LYS A 94 -15.71 -21.85 2.56
C LYS A 94 -16.67 -22.04 3.73
N THR A 95 -16.79 -23.25 4.26
CA THR A 95 -17.66 -23.52 5.42
C THR A 95 -17.21 -22.78 6.69
N LEU A 96 -15.91 -22.48 6.81
CA LEU A 96 -15.34 -21.73 7.92
C LEU A 96 -15.53 -20.21 7.76
N PHE A 97 -15.20 -19.70 6.57
CA PHE A 97 -15.32 -18.25 6.28
C PHE A 97 -16.78 -17.78 6.25
N GLU A 98 -17.70 -18.61 5.76
CA GLU A 98 -19.12 -18.26 5.66
C GLU A 98 -19.93 -18.53 6.93
N ASP A 99 -19.35 -19.16 7.95
CA ASP A 99 -20.03 -19.40 9.22
C ASP A 99 -20.30 -18.08 9.97
N PRO A 100 -21.58 -17.68 10.21
CA PRO A 100 -21.88 -16.45 10.89
C PRO A 100 -21.62 -16.50 12.41
N HIS A 101 -21.35 -17.67 12.98
CA HIS A 101 -21.09 -17.84 14.42
C HIS A 101 -19.61 -17.71 14.79
N ILE A 102 -18.72 -17.79 13.81
CA ILE A 102 -17.27 -17.65 14.00
C ILE A 102 -16.87 -16.20 13.66
N SER A 103 -16.23 -15.51 14.57
CA SER A 103 -15.72 -14.16 14.29
C SER A 103 -14.39 -14.21 13.52
N LYS A 104 -14.20 -13.27 12.60
CA LYS A 104 -13.01 -13.17 11.76
C LYS A 104 -12.36 -11.82 11.96
N SER A 105 -11.04 -11.83 11.97
CA SER A 105 -10.20 -10.64 11.99
C SER A 105 -9.07 -10.72 10.96
N ALA A 106 -8.60 -9.56 10.52
CA ALA A 106 -7.46 -9.46 9.61
C ALA A 106 -6.72 -8.13 9.81
N HIS A 107 -5.65 -7.94 9.05
CA HIS A 107 -4.97 -6.67 8.97
C HIS A 107 -5.11 -6.07 7.57
N ASN A 108 -5.94 -5.03 7.40
CA ASN A 108 -6.26 -4.43 6.11
C ASN A 108 -7.03 -5.37 5.17
N ALA A 109 -8.13 -5.92 5.68
CA ALA A 109 -8.90 -6.99 5.07
C ALA A 109 -9.46 -6.71 3.66
N ASN A 110 -9.49 -5.45 3.21
CA ASN A 110 -10.11 -5.09 1.92
C ASN A 110 -9.53 -5.91 0.76
N PHE A 111 -8.21 -6.08 0.71
CA PHE A 111 -7.54 -6.88 -0.31
C PHE A 111 -7.93 -8.35 -0.22
N ASP A 112 -7.84 -8.93 0.97
CA ASP A 112 -8.09 -10.35 1.22
C ASP A 112 -9.54 -10.73 0.91
N LEU A 113 -10.47 -9.93 1.37
CA LEU A 113 -11.90 -10.12 1.14
C LEU A 113 -12.26 -10.03 -0.35
N THR A 114 -11.62 -9.11 -1.09
CA THR A 114 -11.80 -9.00 -2.54
C THR A 114 -11.31 -10.26 -3.24
N VAL A 115 -10.10 -10.71 -2.95
CA VAL A 115 -9.56 -11.93 -3.59
C VAL A 115 -10.38 -13.16 -3.22
N LEU A 116 -10.75 -13.36 -1.95
CA LEU A 116 -11.61 -14.47 -1.53
C LEU A 116 -12.95 -14.48 -2.25
N SER A 117 -13.54 -13.29 -2.50
CA SER A 117 -14.81 -13.18 -3.25
C SER A 117 -14.69 -13.69 -4.68
N HIS A 118 -13.56 -13.50 -5.35
CA HIS A 118 -13.30 -14.03 -6.70
C HIS A 118 -13.24 -15.56 -6.72
N TYR A 119 -12.91 -16.18 -5.59
CA TYR A 119 -12.99 -17.66 -5.42
C TYR A 119 -14.34 -18.13 -4.87
N GLY A 120 -15.36 -17.26 -4.83
CA GLY A 120 -16.71 -17.58 -4.41
C GLY A 120 -16.86 -17.78 -2.90
N ILE A 121 -15.96 -17.22 -2.09
CA ILE A 121 -16.02 -17.24 -0.62
C ILE A 121 -16.54 -15.89 -0.13
N VAL A 122 -17.65 -15.90 0.60
CA VAL A 122 -18.21 -14.73 1.28
C VAL A 122 -17.82 -14.79 2.75
N VAL A 123 -17.05 -13.81 3.21
CA VAL A 123 -16.63 -13.79 4.62
C VAL A 123 -17.75 -13.18 5.47
N ASN A 124 -18.44 -14.03 6.23
CA ASN A 124 -19.46 -13.60 7.16
C ASN A 124 -18.88 -13.36 8.56
N ASN A 125 -19.52 -12.48 9.34
CA ASN A 125 -19.11 -12.14 10.70
C ASN A 125 -17.64 -11.69 10.79
N PHE A 126 -17.19 -10.84 9.83
CA PHE A 126 -15.94 -10.11 9.94
C PHE A 126 -16.11 -9.01 10.98
N THR A 127 -15.37 -9.10 12.10
CA THR A 127 -15.63 -8.28 13.29
C THR A 127 -14.48 -7.34 13.62
N PHE A 128 -13.29 -7.57 13.09
CA PHE A 128 -12.13 -6.78 13.50
C PHE A 128 -11.10 -6.61 12.39
N ASP A 129 -10.73 -5.36 12.13
CA ASP A 129 -9.59 -5.00 11.29
C ASP A 129 -8.57 -4.22 12.11
N THR A 130 -7.36 -4.77 12.24
CA THR A 130 -6.34 -4.18 13.10
C THR A 130 -5.74 -2.88 12.53
N ILE A 131 -5.80 -2.64 11.21
CA ILE A 131 -5.35 -1.36 10.64
C ILE A 131 -6.34 -0.24 10.98
N ILE A 132 -7.65 -0.52 10.94
CA ILE A 132 -8.71 0.44 11.30
C ILE A 132 -8.63 0.73 12.81
N ALA A 133 -8.49 -0.31 13.61
CA ALA A 133 -8.34 -0.16 15.06
C ALA A 133 -7.12 0.71 15.43
N ALA A 134 -5.97 0.44 14.82
CA ALA A 134 -4.75 1.23 15.01
C ALA A 134 -4.95 2.70 14.62
N HIS A 135 -5.60 2.96 13.47
CA HIS A 135 -5.90 4.31 13.01
C HIS A 135 -6.76 5.08 14.01
N LEU A 136 -7.83 4.48 14.47
CA LEU A 136 -8.77 5.10 15.42
C LEU A 136 -8.13 5.32 16.80
N LEU A 137 -7.17 4.48 17.20
CA LEU A 137 -6.40 4.66 18.43
C LEU A 137 -5.25 5.67 18.30
N GLY A 138 -5.08 6.30 17.11
CA GLY A 138 -4.10 7.36 16.87
C GLY A 138 -2.70 6.88 16.54
N GLU A 139 -2.53 5.63 16.09
CA GLU A 139 -1.24 5.13 15.62
C GLU A 139 -0.82 5.85 14.33
N ARG A 140 0.44 6.29 14.26
CA ARG A 140 0.97 7.02 13.10
C ARG A 140 1.40 6.12 11.97
N SER A 141 1.89 4.93 12.28
CA SER A 141 2.32 3.92 11.33
C SER A 141 1.38 2.73 11.44
N LEU A 142 0.68 2.43 10.36
CA LEU A 142 -0.44 1.49 10.36
C LEU A 142 -0.04 0.08 9.84
N GLY A 143 1.13 -0.07 9.21
CA GLY A 143 1.56 -1.37 8.70
C GLY A 143 1.83 -2.38 9.82
N LEU A 144 1.40 -3.63 9.61
CA LEU A 144 1.46 -4.73 10.57
C LEU A 144 2.85 -4.86 11.23
N LYS A 145 3.91 -4.85 10.42
CA LYS A 145 5.29 -5.02 10.89
C LYS A 145 5.75 -3.88 11.80
N ASN A 146 5.34 -2.65 11.51
CA ASN A 146 5.64 -1.50 12.36
C ASN A 146 4.84 -1.53 13.67
N LEU A 147 3.58 -1.96 13.61
CA LEU A 147 2.73 -2.12 14.80
C LEU A 147 3.26 -3.25 15.69
N ALA A 148 3.63 -4.40 15.12
CA ALA A 148 4.23 -5.51 15.86
C ALA A 148 5.54 -5.09 16.53
N PHE A 149 6.42 -4.38 15.81
CA PHE A 149 7.66 -3.88 16.39
C PHE A 149 7.41 -2.90 17.55
N LYS A 150 6.54 -1.90 17.32
CA LYS A 150 6.27 -0.84 18.30
C LYS A 150 5.52 -1.32 19.53
N LEU A 151 4.48 -2.15 19.33
CA LEU A 151 3.51 -2.48 20.39
C LEU A 151 3.77 -3.87 21.01
N LEU A 152 4.34 -4.80 20.24
CA LEU A 152 4.58 -6.17 20.67
C LEU A 152 6.09 -6.46 20.82
N ASN A 153 6.97 -5.48 20.56
CA ASN A 153 8.44 -5.66 20.56
C ASN A 153 8.91 -6.86 19.73
N THR A 154 8.22 -7.10 18.60
CA THR A 154 8.48 -8.25 17.71
C THR A 154 8.90 -7.76 16.34
N GLU A 155 10.12 -8.12 15.92
CA GLU A 155 10.60 -7.86 14.57
C GLU A 155 10.06 -8.92 13.60
N MET A 156 9.44 -8.47 12.50
CA MET A 156 8.86 -9.33 11.48
C MET A 156 9.63 -9.18 10.16
N THR A 157 9.70 -10.24 9.37
CA THR A 157 10.34 -10.23 8.06
C THR A 157 9.60 -9.33 7.07
N PRO A 158 10.24 -8.32 6.46
CA PRO A 158 9.62 -7.53 5.40
C PRO A 158 9.42 -8.36 4.12
N ILE A 159 8.36 -8.09 3.36
CA ILE A 159 8.06 -8.81 2.11
C ILE A 159 9.20 -8.70 1.08
N GLU A 160 9.92 -7.58 1.08
CA GLU A 160 11.05 -7.34 0.19
C GLU A 160 12.22 -8.32 0.41
N GLN A 161 12.33 -8.90 1.61
CA GLN A 161 13.32 -9.94 1.89
C GLN A 161 12.94 -11.29 1.27
N LEU A 162 11.63 -11.54 1.06
CA LEU A 162 11.17 -12.75 0.43
C LEU A 162 11.21 -12.64 -1.10
N ILE A 163 10.54 -11.63 -1.64
CA ILE A 163 10.33 -11.51 -3.09
C ILE A 163 11.38 -10.63 -3.79
N GLY A 164 12.27 -9.97 -3.04
CA GLY A 164 13.26 -9.04 -3.58
C GLY A 164 12.68 -7.70 -4.01
N THR A 165 13.52 -6.88 -4.65
CA THR A 165 13.14 -5.53 -5.11
C THR A 165 13.65 -5.25 -6.52
N GLY A 166 12.99 -4.32 -7.24
CA GLY A 166 13.43 -3.85 -8.54
C GLY A 166 13.44 -4.95 -9.62
N ARG A 167 14.51 -5.02 -10.43
CA ARG A 167 14.59 -5.96 -11.57
C ARG A 167 14.68 -7.44 -11.17
N ASN A 168 15.09 -7.73 -9.95
CA ASN A 168 15.22 -9.09 -9.42
C ASN A 168 14.02 -9.50 -8.58
N GLN A 169 12.96 -8.70 -8.56
CA GLN A 169 11.74 -9.04 -7.83
C GLN A 169 11.06 -10.25 -8.46
N THR A 170 10.71 -11.22 -7.61
CA THR A 170 9.90 -12.40 -7.96
C THR A 170 8.49 -12.29 -7.38
N THR A 171 7.65 -13.26 -7.60
CA THR A 171 6.29 -13.34 -7.07
C THR A 171 6.21 -14.38 -5.95
N MET A 172 5.23 -14.28 -5.06
CA MET A 172 5.10 -15.11 -3.86
C MET A 172 4.98 -16.63 -4.21
N ASP A 173 4.35 -16.95 -5.31
CA ASP A 173 4.21 -18.31 -5.82
C ASP A 173 5.54 -19.02 -6.20
N ASN A 174 6.63 -18.25 -6.34
CA ASN A 174 7.98 -18.78 -6.58
C ASN A 174 8.79 -19.00 -5.29
N ILE A 175 8.31 -18.53 -4.16
CA ILE A 175 8.99 -18.65 -2.87
C ILE A 175 8.72 -20.03 -2.27
N ASP A 176 9.72 -20.60 -1.60
CA ASP A 176 9.58 -21.86 -0.90
C ASP A 176 8.47 -21.83 0.16
N ILE A 177 7.64 -22.88 0.19
CA ILE A 177 6.47 -22.97 1.06
C ILE A 177 6.84 -22.81 2.54
N THR A 178 7.95 -23.39 2.98
CA THR A 178 8.39 -23.29 4.39
C THR A 178 8.72 -21.85 4.76
N THR A 179 9.35 -21.11 3.84
CA THR A 179 9.65 -19.68 4.01
C THR A 179 8.36 -18.86 4.11
N VAL A 180 7.40 -19.10 3.22
CA VAL A 180 6.10 -18.41 3.26
C VAL A 180 5.29 -18.82 4.48
N THR A 181 5.36 -20.08 4.91
CA THR A 181 4.71 -20.54 6.15
C THR A 181 5.15 -19.71 7.37
N ASN A 182 6.45 -19.46 7.50
CA ASN A 182 6.97 -18.66 8.62
C ASN A 182 6.54 -17.19 8.49
N TYR A 183 6.52 -16.66 7.27
CA TYR A 183 6.12 -15.29 6.99
C TYR A 183 4.62 -15.06 7.26
N ALA A 184 3.75 -15.80 6.57
CA ALA A 184 2.30 -15.65 6.67
C ALA A 184 1.75 -16.13 8.04
N GLY A 185 2.38 -17.15 8.63
CA GLY A 185 2.06 -17.59 9.99
C GLY A 185 2.36 -16.51 11.04
N ALA A 186 3.46 -15.77 10.87
CA ALA A 186 3.75 -14.63 11.73
C ALA A 186 2.75 -13.48 11.51
N ASP A 187 2.32 -13.21 10.27
CA ASP A 187 1.37 -12.14 9.97
C ASP A 187 0.03 -12.38 10.67
N VAL A 188 -0.51 -13.61 10.67
CA VAL A 188 -1.77 -13.92 11.38
C VAL A 188 -1.62 -13.98 12.90
N ASP A 189 -0.47 -14.45 13.44
CA ASP A 189 -0.21 -14.44 14.87
C ASP A 189 -0.13 -13.00 15.41
N MET A 190 0.63 -12.13 14.72
CA MET A 190 0.73 -10.72 15.13
C MET A 190 -0.60 -9.98 14.95
N THR A 191 -1.38 -10.30 13.93
CA THR A 191 -2.73 -9.78 13.74
C THR A 191 -3.63 -10.15 14.92
N LEU A 192 -3.57 -11.39 15.39
CA LEU A 192 -4.38 -11.84 16.53
C LEU A 192 -3.95 -11.14 17.84
N ARG A 193 -2.64 -11.01 18.09
CA ARG A 193 -2.11 -10.31 19.28
C ARG A 193 -2.49 -8.82 19.28
N LEU A 194 -2.39 -8.17 18.13
CA LEU A 194 -2.81 -6.77 17.98
C LEU A 194 -4.32 -6.61 18.13
N ASN A 195 -5.12 -7.57 17.65
CA ASN A 195 -6.56 -7.58 17.86
C ASN A 195 -6.90 -7.57 19.36
N GLU A 196 -6.31 -8.48 20.16
CA GLU A 196 -6.53 -8.52 21.60
C GLU A 196 -6.16 -7.18 22.28
N GLN A 197 -5.02 -6.61 21.94
CA GLN A 197 -4.55 -5.35 22.52
C GLN A 197 -5.44 -4.17 22.11
N PHE A 198 -5.76 -4.05 20.81
CA PHE A 198 -6.58 -2.95 20.30
C PHE A 198 -8.05 -3.05 20.75
N PHE A 199 -8.57 -4.26 20.90
CA PHE A 199 -9.93 -4.47 21.44
C PHE A 199 -10.08 -3.82 22.81
N VAL A 200 -9.13 -4.05 23.72
CA VAL A 200 -9.13 -3.42 25.03
C VAL A 200 -9.02 -1.89 24.92
N GLY A 201 -8.12 -1.40 24.05
CA GLY A 201 -7.94 0.04 23.81
C GLY A 201 -9.20 0.73 23.29
N LEU A 202 -9.86 0.11 22.31
CA LEU A 202 -11.11 0.63 21.72
C LEU A 202 -12.25 0.62 22.74
N GLN A 203 -12.43 -0.48 23.47
CA GLN A 203 -13.51 -0.57 24.49
C GLN A 203 -13.36 0.43 25.62
N SER A 204 -12.13 0.85 25.94
CA SER A 204 -11.88 1.90 26.93
C SER A 204 -12.38 3.28 26.48
N GLN A 205 -12.65 3.48 25.17
CA GLN A 205 -13.08 4.73 24.55
C GLN A 205 -14.41 4.53 23.83
N LYS A 206 -15.50 4.67 24.56
CA LYS A 206 -16.87 4.32 24.09
C LYS A 206 -17.26 4.92 22.73
N GLU A 207 -16.87 6.18 22.47
CA GLU A 207 -17.19 6.85 21.21
C GLU A 207 -16.38 6.26 20.05
N VAL A 208 -15.10 5.99 20.28
CA VAL A 208 -14.20 5.36 19.31
C VAL A 208 -14.65 3.94 18.99
N TRP A 209 -15.03 3.17 20.03
CA TRP A 209 -15.62 1.85 19.86
C TRP A 209 -16.89 1.89 19.01
N ASN A 210 -17.76 2.89 19.26
CA ASN A 210 -19.00 3.04 18.48
C ASN A 210 -18.71 3.32 17.00
N VAL A 211 -17.73 4.18 16.68
CA VAL A 211 -17.28 4.43 15.30
C VAL A 211 -16.75 3.14 14.69
N PHE A 212 -15.83 2.47 15.37
CA PHE A 212 -15.22 1.22 14.88
C PHE A 212 -16.28 0.17 14.53
N ASN A 213 -17.17 -0.14 15.50
CA ASN A 213 -18.10 -1.27 15.38
C ASN A 213 -19.33 -0.97 14.51
N ASN A 214 -19.82 0.27 14.51
CA ASN A 214 -21.08 0.61 13.86
C ASN A 214 -20.92 1.41 12.57
N MET A 215 -19.71 1.87 12.25
CA MET A 215 -19.42 2.61 11.03
C MET A 215 -18.33 1.93 10.20
N GLU A 216 -17.12 1.77 10.75
CA GLU A 216 -15.94 1.33 9.99
C GLU A 216 -16.06 -0.14 9.56
N ILE A 217 -16.36 -1.06 10.47
CA ILE A 217 -16.52 -2.48 10.12
C ILE A 217 -17.67 -2.70 9.14
N PRO A 218 -18.89 -2.14 9.34
CA PRO A 218 -19.97 -2.25 8.36
C PRO A 218 -19.70 -1.56 7.02
N LEU A 219 -18.78 -0.60 6.94
CA LEU A 219 -18.41 0.07 5.71
C LEU A 219 -17.58 -0.83 4.77
N ILE A 220 -16.80 -1.76 5.31
CA ILE A 220 -15.95 -2.66 4.52
C ILE A 220 -16.73 -3.37 3.39
N PRO A 221 -17.82 -4.10 3.65
CA PRO A 221 -18.56 -4.79 2.58
C PRO A 221 -19.23 -3.82 1.59
N VAL A 222 -19.47 -2.57 1.97
CA VAL A 222 -19.97 -1.54 1.04
C VAL A 222 -18.87 -1.13 0.07
N LEU A 223 -17.67 -0.87 0.58
CA LEU A 223 -16.50 -0.51 -0.25
C LEU A 223 -16.12 -1.65 -1.20
N LEU A 224 -16.15 -2.89 -0.73
CA LEU A 224 -15.90 -4.07 -1.57
C LEU A 224 -16.88 -4.13 -2.75
N ARG A 225 -18.18 -3.98 -2.50
CA ARG A 225 -19.20 -3.96 -3.57
C ARG A 225 -19.01 -2.80 -4.53
N MET A 226 -18.59 -1.63 -4.05
CA MET A 226 -18.30 -0.48 -4.93
C MET A 226 -17.10 -0.78 -5.84
N GLN A 227 -16.05 -1.39 -5.31
CA GLN A 227 -14.85 -1.77 -6.06
C GLN A 227 -15.15 -2.87 -7.09
N ASP A 228 -15.95 -3.87 -6.71
CA ASP A 228 -16.34 -4.98 -7.57
C ASP A 228 -17.25 -4.51 -8.73
N ASN A 229 -18.19 -3.63 -8.45
CA ASN A 229 -19.04 -3.02 -9.48
C ASN A 229 -18.25 -2.12 -10.46
N GLY A 230 -17.16 -1.50 -9.97
CA GLY A 230 -16.35 -0.58 -10.74
C GLY A 230 -17.08 0.69 -11.19
N ILE A 231 -16.43 1.45 -12.07
CA ILE A 231 -16.97 2.66 -12.70
C ILE A 231 -16.82 2.51 -14.20
N LEU A 232 -17.92 2.73 -14.94
CA LEU A 232 -17.87 2.74 -16.40
C LEU A 232 -17.08 3.96 -16.90
N ILE A 233 -16.02 3.68 -17.66
CA ILE A 233 -15.21 4.71 -18.29
C ILE A 233 -15.54 4.78 -19.77
N ASN A 234 -15.75 6.00 -20.31
CA ASN A 234 -15.87 6.23 -21.74
C ASN A 234 -14.47 6.26 -22.37
N GLY A 235 -14.00 5.10 -22.83
CA GLY A 235 -12.68 4.94 -23.43
C GLY A 235 -12.47 5.77 -24.68
N ASP A 236 -13.49 5.92 -25.52
CA ASP A 236 -13.43 6.71 -26.77
C ASP A 236 -13.26 8.20 -26.45
N PHE A 237 -13.99 8.70 -25.46
CA PHE A 237 -13.84 10.08 -25.01
C PHE A 237 -12.42 10.35 -24.50
N LEU A 238 -11.89 9.48 -23.63
CA LEU A 238 -10.54 9.61 -23.11
C LEU A 238 -9.46 9.47 -24.20
N GLY A 239 -9.68 8.57 -25.17
CA GLY A 239 -8.81 8.42 -26.32
C GLY A 239 -8.76 9.69 -27.18
N ASN A 240 -9.90 10.27 -27.50
CA ASN A 240 -9.98 11.53 -28.25
C ASN A 240 -9.33 12.68 -27.48
N MET A 241 -9.59 12.78 -26.17
CA MET A 241 -8.95 13.78 -25.31
C MET A 241 -7.42 13.64 -25.29
N SER A 242 -6.91 12.39 -25.24
CA SER A 242 -5.48 12.13 -25.31
C SER A 242 -4.85 12.60 -26.63
N VAL A 243 -5.53 12.39 -27.76
CA VAL A 243 -5.08 12.86 -29.09
C VAL A 243 -5.08 14.39 -29.15
N ASP A 244 -6.14 15.04 -28.66
CA ASP A 244 -6.22 16.49 -28.63
C ASP A 244 -5.13 17.12 -27.75
N LEU A 245 -4.88 16.53 -26.57
CA LEU A 245 -3.80 16.97 -25.69
C LEU A 245 -2.42 16.78 -26.33
N GLU A 246 -2.21 15.69 -27.06
CA GLU A 246 -0.96 15.46 -27.81
C GLU A 246 -0.76 16.50 -28.90
N GLY A 247 -1.81 16.83 -29.65
CA GLY A 247 -1.77 17.88 -30.64
C GLY A 247 -1.36 19.24 -30.03
N ARG A 248 -1.97 19.60 -28.89
CA ARG A 248 -1.63 20.86 -28.18
C ARG A 248 -0.19 20.85 -27.64
N LEU A 249 0.26 19.73 -27.07
CA LEU A 249 1.64 19.57 -26.59
C LEU A 249 2.65 19.76 -27.72
N ASN A 250 2.40 19.21 -28.90
CA ASN A 250 3.27 19.35 -30.07
C ASN A 250 3.34 20.82 -30.52
N VAL A 251 2.21 21.53 -30.58
CA VAL A 251 2.19 22.96 -30.94
C VAL A 251 3.01 23.79 -29.95
N ILE A 252 2.80 23.62 -28.64
CA ILE A 252 3.55 24.35 -27.61
C ILE A 252 5.06 24.03 -27.70
N GLN A 253 5.40 22.76 -27.94
CA GLN A 253 6.80 22.35 -28.10
C GLN A 253 7.46 23.02 -29.31
N GLU A 254 6.80 23.03 -30.47
CA GLU A 254 7.27 23.67 -31.69
C GLU A 254 7.43 25.19 -31.50
N GLU A 255 6.48 25.84 -30.86
CA GLU A 255 6.56 27.26 -30.53
C GLU A 255 7.73 27.59 -29.60
N LEU A 256 7.92 26.76 -28.56
CA LEU A 256 9.07 26.91 -27.65
C LEU A 256 10.40 26.74 -28.38
N PHE A 257 10.53 25.72 -29.26
CA PHE A 257 11.75 25.49 -30.02
C PHE A 257 12.02 26.62 -31.03
N ALA A 258 10.97 27.13 -31.68
CA ALA A 258 11.09 28.26 -32.57
C ALA A 258 11.57 29.55 -31.86
N VAL A 259 11.05 29.79 -30.65
CA VAL A 259 11.43 30.96 -29.84
C VAL A 259 12.85 30.82 -29.27
N ILE A 260 13.23 29.61 -28.82
CA ILE A 260 14.55 29.34 -28.23
C ILE A 260 15.62 29.19 -29.31
N GLY A 261 15.27 28.63 -30.48
CA GLY A 261 16.14 28.50 -31.65
C GLY A 261 16.76 27.11 -31.80
N HIS A 262 16.43 26.17 -30.95
CA HIS A 262 16.85 24.76 -31.06
C HIS A 262 15.92 23.82 -30.30
N GLU A 263 15.99 22.53 -30.61
CA GLU A 263 15.25 21.47 -29.94
C GLU A 263 15.95 21.02 -28.65
N PHE A 264 15.16 20.66 -27.63
CA PHE A 264 15.63 20.05 -26.39
C PHE A 264 14.52 19.24 -25.72
N MET A 265 14.86 18.37 -24.79
CA MET A 265 13.85 17.59 -24.06
C MET A 265 13.21 18.43 -22.94
N LEU A 266 11.96 18.89 -23.14
CA LEU A 266 11.18 19.64 -22.14
C LEU A 266 10.96 18.88 -20.83
N SER A 267 10.95 17.55 -20.87
CA SER A 267 10.87 16.66 -19.69
C SER A 267 12.21 16.52 -18.96
N SER A 268 13.34 16.87 -19.59
CA SER A 268 14.67 16.81 -18.98
C SER A 268 14.94 18.00 -18.12
N THR A 269 14.89 17.84 -16.80
CA THR A 269 15.18 18.93 -15.85
C THR A 269 16.57 19.56 -16.05
N LYS A 270 17.54 18.76 -16.53
CA LYS A 270 18.91 19.23 -16.82
C LYS A 270 18.91 20.16 -18.02
N GLN A 271 18.40 19.71 -19.18
CA GLN A 271 18.38 20.52 -20.40
C GLN A 271 17.54 21.79 -20.20
N LEU A 272 16.40 21.66 -19.53
CA LEU A 272 15.58 22.83 -19.20
C LEU A 272 16.30 23.82 -18.27
N SER A 273 17.06 23.32 -17.30
CA SER A 273 17.91 24.18 -16.44
C SER A 273 18.96 24.92 -17.23
N ASP A 274 19.58 24.27 -18.23
CA ASP A 274 20.57 24.91 -19.10
C ASP A 274 19.92 26.01 -19.95
N VAL A 275 18.77 25.77 -20.56
CA VAL A 275 18.00 26.79 -21.28
C VAL A 275 17.66 27.98 -20.38
N LEU A 276 17.06 27.74 -19.23
CA LEU A 276 16.57 28.80 -18.34
C LEU A 276 17.73 29.67 -17.75
N TYR A 277 18.79 29.03 -17.27
CA TYR A 277 19.81 29.70 -16.46
C TYR A 277 21.07 30.02 -17.21
N THR A 278 21.32 29.39 -18.36
CA THR A 278 22.52 29.65 -19.17
C THR A 278 22.16 30.48 -20.42
N GLU A 279 21.15 30.06 -21.18
CA GLU A 279 20.80 30.76 -22.41
C GLU A 279 19.93 31.98 -22.16
N LEU A 280 18.84 31.85 -21.37
CA LEU A 280 17.94 32.95 -21.04
C LEU A 280 18.46 33.86 -19.90
N ARG A 281 19.57 33.47 -19.24
CA ARG A 281 20.23 34.22 -18.15
C ARG A 281 19.30 34.59 -16.99
N LEU A 282 18.36 33.69 -16.67
CA LEU A 282 17.45 33.92 -15.55
C LEU A 282 18.15 33.82 -14.20
N PRO A 283 17.67 34.55 -13.17
CA PRO A 283 18.22 34.48 -11.83
C PRO A 283 18.14 33.09 -11.22
N ARG A 284 19.21 32.62 -10.58
CA ARG A 284 19.32 31.32 -9.97
C ARG A 284 18.77 31.31 -8.54
N LEU A 285 17.52 30.93 -8.35
CA LEU A 285 16.82 31.05 -7.06
C LEU A 285 17.07 29.87 -6.09
N LYS A 286 17.03 28.63 -6.58
CA LYS A 286 17.11 27.44 -5.74
C LYS A 286 18.03 26.40 -6.34
N ARG A 287 18.96 25.88 -5.54
CA ARG A 287 19.87 24.79 -5.94
C ARG A 287 19.35 23.43 -5.47
N THR A 288 19.50 22.42 -6.31
CA THR A 288 19.23 21.00 -6.02
C THR A 288 20.53 20.21 -6.03
N LYS A 289 20.48 18.91 -5.73
CA LYS A 289 21.67 18.04 -5.80
C LYS A 289 22.26 17.94 -7.21
N THR A 290 21.45 18.09 -8.26
CA THR A 290 21.80 17.87 -9.67
C THR A 290 21.85 19.14 -10.51
N GLY A 291 21.61 20.34 -9.94
CA GLY A 291 21.59 21.60 -10.67
C GLY A 291 20.69 22.65 -10.05
N TYR A 292 20.19 23.58 -10.83
CA TYR A 292 19.20 24.56 -10.38
C TYR A 292 17.78 24.05 -10.60
N SER A 293 16.89 24.35 -9.63
CA SER A 293 15.51 23.88 -9.67
C SER A 293 14.74 24.53 -10.83
N THR A 294 13.97 23.68 -11.49
CA THR A 294 13.01 24.08 -12.53
C THR A 294 11.57 23.79 -12.09
N ASP A 295 11.32 23.67 -10.76
CA ASP A 295 10.00 23.42 -10.19
C ASP A 295 9.01 24.54 -10.55
N ALA A 296 7.71 24.23 -10.63
CA ALA A 296 6.67 25.19 -10.98
C ALA A 296 6.72 26.44 -10.10
N ALA A 297 6.88 26.28 -8.77
CA ALA A 297 7.00 27.42 -7.85
C ALA A 297 8.21 28.31 -8.14
N VAL A 298 9.34 27.74 -8.59
CA VAL A 298 10.52 28.50 -8.99
C VAL A 298 10.26 29.25 -10.30
N LEU A 299 9.61 28.60 -11.27
CA LEU A 299 9.24 29.24 -12.54
C LEU A 299 8.25 30.39 -12.34
N ASP A 300 7.26 30.24 -11.49
CA ASP A 300 6.31 31.29 -11.13
C ASP A 300 7.03 32.50 -10.46
N ASN A 301 7.96 32.22 -9.55
CA ASN A 301 8.77 33.29 -8.94
C ASN A 301 9.61 34.01 -9.99
N LEU A 302 10.25 33.30 -10.92
CA LEU A 302 11.01 33.89 -12.02
C LEU A 302 10.13 34.80 -12.88
N LYS A 303 8.91 34.34 -13.22
CA LYS A 303 7.91 35.12 -13.96
C LYS A 303 7.54 36.42 -13.21
N GLN A 304 7.34 36.37 -11.89
CA GLN A 304 7.08 37.58 -11.10
C GLN A 304 8.28 38.53 -11.11
N MET A 305 9.50 38.02 -10.96
CA MET A 305 10.72 38.83 -11.03
C MET A 305 10.86 39.54 -12.38
N ILE A 306 10.56 38.87 -13.49
CA ILE A 306 10.57 39.48 -14.83
C ILE A 306 9.53 40.58 -14.91
N ARG A 307 8.30 40.35 -14.45
CA ARG A 307 7.20 41.34 -14.45
C ARG A 307 7.52 42.58 -13.62
N HIS A 308 8.26 42.41 -12.53
CA HIS A 308 8.66 43.54 -11.66
C HIS A 308 10.00 44.16 -12.05
N GLY A 309 10.59 43.81 -13.18
CA GLY A 309 11.87 44.34 -13.66
C GLY A 309 13.08 43.96 -12.81
N GLN A 310 12.99 42.90 -12.00
CA GLN A 310 14.05 42.43 -11.12
C GLN A 310 15.02 41.43 -11.82
N ALA A 311 14.68 40.97 -13.02
CA ALA A 311 15.51 40.11 -13.85
C ALA A 311 16.13 40.90 -15.03
N ILE A 312 16.93 41.90 -14.70
CA ILE A 312 17.42 42.94 -15.64
C ILE A 312 18.21 42.35 -16.82
N ASP A 313 19.01 41.29 -16.59
CA ASP A 313 19.88 40.68 -17.58
C ASP A 313 19.23 39.51 -18.32
N SER A 314 17.94 39.23 -18.07
CA SER A 314 17.24 38.11 -18.71
C SER A 314 16.81 38.47 -20.14
N ASP A 315 16.73 37.43 -20.97
CA ASP A 315 16.22 37.51 -22.34
C ASP A 315 14.77 38.07 -22.32
N PRO A 316 14.40 39.05 -23.16
CA PRO A 316 13.03 39.56 -23.22
C PRO A 316 11.95 38.53 -23.49
N ARG A 317 12.31 37.39 -24.11
CA ARG A 317 11.40 36.28 -24.43
C ARG A 317 11.13 35.35 -23.20
N SER A 318 11.88 35.52 -22.11
CA SER A 318 11.85 34.64 -20.95
C SER A 318 10.45 34.44 -20.34
N ALA A 319 9.65 35.49 -20.31
CA ALA A 319 8.29 35.42 -19.73
C ALA A 319 7.38 34.47 -20.54
N SER A 320 7.37 34.58 -21.87
CA SER A 320 6.58 33.74 -22.76
C SER A 320 7.08 32.31 -22.77
N ILE A 321 8.40 32.10 -22.70
CA ILE A 321 9.01 30.77 -22.62
C ILE A 321 8.62 30.09 -21.31
N ILE A 322 8.65 30.79 -20.16
CA ILE A 322 8.21 30.21 -18.88
C ILE A 322 6.73 29.83 -18.92
N ASP A 323 5.87 30.68 -19.50
CA ASP A 323 4.45 30.40 -19.67
C ASP A 323 4.22 29.15 -20.48
N GLY A 324 4.89 29.00 -21.63
CA GLY A 324 4.81 27.80 -22.46
C GLY A 324 5.32 26.53 -21.77
N ILE A 325 6.39 26.64 -20.99
CA ILE A 325 6.91 25.51 -20.21
C ILE A 325 5.91 25.06 -19.13
N LEU A 326 5.28 26.01 -18.43
CA LEU A 326 4.29 25.71 -17.40
C LEU A 326 3.05 25.06 -18.03
N GLU A 327 2.53 25.60 -19.13
CA GLU A 327 1.40 25.04 -19.87
C GLU A 327 1.73 23.63 -20.41
N TYR A 328 2.89 23.45 -21.02
CA TYR A 328 3.35 22.14 -21.49
C TYR A 328 3.34 21.10 -20.37
N ARG A 329 3.87 21.45 -19.19
CA ARG A 329 3.91 20.55 -18.04
C ARG A 329 2.55 20.21 -17.49
N GLU A 330 1.63 21.17 -17.44
CA GLU A 330 0.25 20.96 -17.01
C GLU A 330 -0.48 19.99 -17.93
N LEU A 331 -0.41 20.23 -19.25
CA LEU A 331 -1.03 19.36 -20.25
C LEU A 331 -0.38 17.98 -20.31
N ALA A 332 0.95 17.88 -20.22
CA ALA A 332 1.67 16.63 -20.19
C ALA A 332 1.29 15.78 -18.95
N LYS A 333 1.13 16.43 -17.80
CA LYS A 333 0.65 15.77 -16.58
C LYS A 333 -0.78 15.29 -16.75
N LEU A 334 -1.67 16.13 -17.27
CA LEU A 334 -3.08 15.75 -17.55
C LEU A 334 -3.18 14.57 -18.50
N LYS A 335 -2.37 14.55 -19.57
CA LYS A 335 -2.33 13.43 -20.53
C LYS A 335 -1.82 12.12 -19.89
N SER A 336 -0.89 12.21 -18.95
CA SER A 336 -0.27 11.03 -18.32
C SER A 336 -1.07 10.46 -17.14
N THR A 337 -2.06 11.17 -16.65
CA THR A 337 -2.95 10.75 -15.55
C THR A 337 -4.16 10.03 -16.08
#